data_c056162a306cc3ba090d5e4064e0c610
#
_entry.id   c056162a306cc3ba090d5e4064e0c610
#
_cell.length_a   1.000
_cell.length_b   1.000
_cell.length_c   1.000
_cell.angle_alpha   90.00
_cell.angle_beta   90.00
_cell.angle_gamma   90.00
#
_symmetry.space_group_name_H-M   'P 1'
#
loop_
_entity.id
_entity.type
_entity.pdbx_description
1 polymer ?
#
loop_
_entity_poly.entity_id
_entity_poly.type
_entity_poly.pdbx_seq_one_letter_code
_entity_poly.pdbx_strand_id
1 'polypeptide(L)'
;MLVELLDAGKIRMAGISNANPAQIREAREILGGRLVSVQNQYSPAFRSSQPELELCTEMGIAFLPWSPLGGISNAAALGSAHAAFADVAAAHNVSPQQVTLAWELAQAPVVIPIPGSSRPETILDSVRAVDLLLAPEEITALDAAGA
;
A
#
# COMPACT_ATOMS: atom_id res chain seq x y z
N MET A 1 -12.68 -23.09 8.41
CA MET A 1 -11.76 -22.68 9.51
C MET A 1 -11.89 -21.21 9.89
N LEU A 2 -11.64 -20.20 9.02
CA LEU A 2 -11.84 -18.77 9.43
C LEU A 2 -13.29 -18.48 9.84
N VAL A 3 -14.28 -18.95 9.08
CA VAL A 3 -15.71 -18.79 9.40
C VAL A 3 -16.04 -19.36 10.78
N GLU A 4 -15.57 -20.54 11.11
CA GLU A 4 -15.79 -21.17 12.43
C GLU A 4 -15.18 -20.33 13.58
N LEU A 5 -14.02 -19.72 13.35
CA LEU A 5 -13.39 -18.84 14.35
C LEU A 5 -14.16 -17.53 14.53
N LEU A 6 -14.68 -16.98 13.44
CA LEU A 6 -15.55 -15.80 13.45
C LEU A 6 -16.88 -16.11 14.15
N ASP A 7 -17.51 -17.22 13.83
CA ASP A 7 -18.80 -17.65 14.41
C ASP A 7 -18.67 -18.01 15.91
N ALA A 8 -17.50 -18.54 16.29
CA ALA A 8 -17.17 -18.80 17.69
C ALA A 8 -16.73 -17.54 18.47
N GLY A 9 -16.69 -16.37 17.81
CA GLY A 9 -16.27 -15.11 18.43
C GLY A 9 -14.78 -15.04 18.83
N LYS A 10 -13.95 -15.98 18.32
CA LYS A 10 -12.50 -16.01 18.60
C LYS A 10 -11.72 -14.96 17.83
N ILE A 11 -12.21 -14.56 16.67
CA ILE A 11 -11.73 -13.43 15.87
C ILE A 11 -12.93 -12.57 15.46
N ARG A 12 -12.73 -11.28 15.28
CA ARG A 12 -13.80 -10.35 14.89
C ARG A 12 -13.88 -10.16 13.39
N MET A 13 -12.75 -10.12 12.73
CA MET A 13 -12.57 -9.82 11.31
C MET A 13 -11.49 -10.71 10.72
N ALA A 14 -11.45 -10.83 9.40
CA ALA A 14 -10.43 -11.57 8.68
C ALA A 14 -9.87 -10.75 7.53
N GLY A 15 -8.62 -10.99 7.19
CA GLY A 15 -7.97 -10.52 5.97
C GLY A 15 -7.35 -11.68 5.21
N ILE A 16 -7.05 -11.46 3.94
CA ILE A 16 -6.35 -12.42 3.08
C ILE A 16 -5.11 -11.76 2.47
N SER A 17 -4.18 -12.56 1.99
CA SER A 17 -2.93 -12.06 1.42
C SER A 17 -2.57 -12.79 0.13
N ASN A 18 -1.91 -12.07 -0.81
CA ASN A 18 -1.47 -12.59 -2.10
C ASN A 18 -2.61 -13.26 -2.89
N ALA A 19 -3.77 -12.62 -2.88
CA ALA A 19 -4.98 -13.09 -3.53
C ALA A 19 -5.23 -12.31 -4.83
N ASN A 20 -5.62 -13.02 -5.89
CA ASN A 20 -6.07 -12.40 -7.13
C ASN A 20 -7.55 -11.95 -7.03
N PRO A 21 -8.09 -11.17 -8.01
CA PRO A 21 -9.45 -10.66 -7.94
C PRO A 21 -10.53 -11.74 -7.77
N ALA A 22 -10.36 -12.92 -8.38
CA ALA A 22 -11.32 -14.01 -8.24
C ALA A 22 -11.34 -14.58 -6.81
N GLN A 23 -10.15 -14.76 -6.21
CA GLN A 23 -10.01 -15.20 -4.82
C GLN A 23 -10.56 -14.18 -3.82
N ILE A 24 -10.40 -12.88 -4.10
CA ILE A 24 -10.96 -11.81 -3.26
C ILE A 24 -12.49 -11.86 -3.28
N ARG A 25 -13.10 -12.04 -4.46
CA ARG A 25 -14.57 -12.18 -4.61
C ARG A 25 -15.08 -13.42 -3.87
N GLU A 26 -14.42 -14.56 -4.04
CA GLU A 26 -14.76 -15.80 -3.34
C GLU A 26 -14.66 -15.64 -1.81
N ALA A 27 -13.56 -15.04 -1.33
CA ALA A 27 -13.39 -14.75 0.10
C ALA A 27 -14.48 -13.82 0.63
N ARG A 28 -14.92 -12.82 -0.17
CA ARG A 28 -16.02 -11.93 0.18
C ARG A 28 -17.35 -12.67 0.27
N GLU A 29 -17.62 -13.61 -0.63
CA GLU A 29 -18.82 -14.45 -0.57
C GLU A 29 -18.84 -15.33 0.68
N ILE A 30 -17.72 -15.98 1.01
CA ILE A 30 -17.59 -16.87 2.17
C ILE A 30 -17.63 -16.11 3.50
N LEU A 31 -16.93 -14.98 3.61
CA LEU A 31 -16.73 -14.23 4.85
C LEU A 31 -17.74 -13.08 5.03
N GLY A 32 -18.40 -12.66 3.94
CA GLY A 32 -19.30 -11.52 3.93
C GLY A 32 -18.63 -10.22 4.38
N GLY A 33 -19.33 -9.41 5.15
CA GLY A 33 -18.80 -8.16 5.70
C GLY A 33 -17.63 -8.30 6.69
N ARG A 34 -17.25 -9.53 7.04
CA ARG A 34 -16.12 -9.84 7.95
C ARG A 34 -14.78 -9.92 7.24
N LEU A 35 -14.73 -9.93 5.89
CA LEU A 35 -13.51 -9.67 5.11
C LEU A 35 -13.25 -8.17 5.11
N VAL A 36 -12.16 -7.73 5.76
CA VAL A 36 -11.87 -6.31 5.94
C VAL A 36 -10.59 -5.84 5.26
N SER A 37 -9.72 -6.75 4.83
CA SER A 37 -8.46 -6.36 4.18
C SER A 37 -7.92 -7.40 3.22
N VAL A 38 -7.18 -6.90 2.22
CA VAL A 38 -6.32 -7.68 1.33
C VAL A 38 -4.90 -7.14 1.44
N GLN A 39 -3.91 -8.02 1.58
CA GLN A 39 -2.51 -7.66 1.67
C GLN A 39 -1.75 -8.23 0.47
N ASN A 40 -1.44 -7.41 -0.51
CA ASN A 40 -0.71 -7.79 -1.72
C ASN A 40 0.54 -6.93 -1.91
N GLN A 41 1.49 -7.39 -2.73
CA GLN A 41 2.64 -6.58 -3.10
C GLN A 41 2.20 -5.38 -3.93
N TYR A 42 2.68 -4.18 -3.56
CA TYR A 42 2.49 -2.98 -4.36
C TYR A 42 3.58 -1.96 -4.01
N SER A 43 4.16 -1.35 -5.03
CA SER A 43 5.22 -0.33 -4.89
C SER A 43 5.41 0.37 -6.24
N PRO A 44 6.23 1.43 -6.35
CA PRO A 44 6.59 2.03 -7.65
C PRO A 44 7.12 1.02 -8.67
N ALA A 45 7.91 0.04 -8.22
CA ALA A 45 8.51 -0.99 -9.08
C ALA A 45 7.61 -2.23 -9.30
N PHE A 46 6.50 -2.34 -8.61
CA PHE A 46 5.59 -3.50 -8.70
C PHE A 46 4.13 -3.07 -8.63
N ARG A 47 3.49 -2.94 -9.78
CA ARG A 47 2.10 -2.46 -9.90
C ARG A 47 1.12 -3.53 -10.39
N SER A 48 1.55 -4.81 -10.44
CA SER A 48 0.71 -5.92 -10.93
C SER A 48 -0.54 -6.15 -10.08
N SER A 49 -0.58 -5.64 -8.84
CA SER A 49 -1.76 -5.72 -7.96
C SER A 49 -2.70 -4.51 -8.09
N GLN A 50 -2.58 -3.71 -9.15
CA GLN A 50 -3.51 -2.61 -9.40
C GLN A 50 -4.98 -3.07 -9.50
N PRO A 51 -5.31 -4.19 -10.21
CA PRO A 51 -6.69 -4.70 -10.24
C PRO A 51 -7.25 -5.09 -8.88
N GLU A 52 -6.42 -5.60 -7.97
CA GLU A 52 -6.82 -5.94 -6.61
C GLU A 52 -7.07 -4.69 -5.76
N LEU A 53 -6.25 -3.65 -5.92
CA LEU A 53 -6.44 -2.36 -5.25
C LEU A 53 -7.78 -1.73 -5.69
N GLU A 54 -8.06 -1.71 -7.00
CA GLU A 54 -9.31 -1.21 -7.56
C GLU A 54 -10.51 -1.99 -6.99
N LEU A 55 -10.43 -3.32 -6.98
CA LEU A 55 -11.47 -4.17 -6.41
C LEU A 55 -11.68 -3.92 -4.91
N CYS A 56 -10.60 -3.74 -4.14
CA CYS A 56 -10.69 -3.39 -2.71
C CYS A 56 -11.39 -2.04 -2.52
N THR A 57 -11.11 -1.07 -3.40
CA THR A 57 -11.76 0.25 -3.40
C THR A 57 -13.26 0.12 -3.68
N GLU A 58 -13.66 -0.66 -4.69
CA GLU A 58 -15.08 -0.94 -5.00
C GLU A 58 -15.80 -1.60 -3.82
N MET A 59 -15.13 -2.51 -3.13
CA MET A 59 -15.70 -3.27 -2.01
C MET A 59 -15.66 -2.52 -0.67
N GLY A 60 -14.96 -1.40 -0.57
CA GLY A 60 -14.74 -0.66 0.67
C GLY A 60 -13.96 -1.45 1.72
N ILE A 61 -12.99 -2.28 1.31
CA ILE A 61 -12.09 -3.04 2.18
C ILE A 61 -10.66 -2.52 2.07
N ALA A 62 -9.88 -2.62 3.15
CA ALA A 62 -8.52 -2.09 3.16
C ALA A 62 -7.61 -2.88 2.21
N PHE A 63 -6.79 -2.15 1.44
CA PHE A 63 -5.67 -2.70 0.67
C PHE A 63 -4.37 -2.36 1.39
N LEU A 64 -3.59 -3.38 1.75
CA LEU A 64 -2.35 -3.25 2.51
C LEU A 64 -1.14 -3.58 1.61
N PRO A 65 -0.51 -2.58 0.99
CA PRO A 65 0.73 -2.79 0.23
C PRO A 65 1.83 -3.37 1.12
N TRP A 66 2.28 -4.61 0.84
CA TRP A 66 3.52 -5.09 1.43
C TRP A 66 4.70 -4.79 0.50
N SER A 67 5.89 -4.62 1.09
CA SER A 67 7.09 -4.09 0.41
C SER A 67 6.84 -2.75 -0.32
N PRO A 68 6.17 -1.78 0.30
CA PRO A 68 5.82 -0.51 -0.34
C PRO A 68 7.04 0.26 -0.85
N LEU A 69 8.19 0.08 -0.22
CA LEU A 69 9.48 0.70 -0.60
C LEU A 69 10.36 -0.24 -1.46
N GLY A 70 9.76 -1.24 -2.13
CA GLY A 70 10.51 -2.19 -2.96
C GLY A 70 11.24 -3.29 -2.18
N GLY A 71 10.95 -3.44 -0.88
CA GLY A 71 11.60 -4.39 0.04
C GLY A 71 12.80 -3.81 0.76
N ILE A 72 13.28 -4.52 1.80
CA ILE A 72 14.33 -4.05 2.73
C ILE A 72 15.63 -3.68 2.00
N SER A 73 16.02 -4.46 1.00
CA SER A 73 17.26 -4.25 0.24
C SER A 73 17.20 -3.01 -0.67
N ASN A 74 16.03 -2.64 -1.14
CA ASN A 74 15.84 -1.58 -2.15
C ASN A 74 15.37 -0.26 -1.55
N ALA A 75 14.83 -0.27 -0.33
CA ALA A 75 14.29 0.93 0.31
C ALA A 75 15.31 2.08 0.41
N ALA A 76 16.59 1.78 0.68
CA ALA A 76 17.64 2.80 0.76
C ALA A 76 18.03 3.38 -0.62
N ALA A 77 17.89 2.59 -1.68
CA ALA A 77 18.26 2.96 -3.05
C ALA A 77 17.08 3.54 -3.85
N LEU A 78 15.91 3.70 -3.25
CA LEU A 78 14.66 4.07 -3.94
C LEU A 78 14.82 5.36 -4.76
N GLY A 79 15.43 6.42 -4.20
CA GLY A 79 15.65 7.67 -4.92
C GLY A 79 16.60 7.55 -6.11
N SER A 80 17.57 6.64 -6.06
CA SER A 80 18.46 6.39 -7.20
C SER A 80 17.85 5.48 -8.26
N ALA A 81 16.92 4.62 -7.87
CA ALA A 81 16.20 3.73 -8.77
C ALA A 81 15.02 4.42 -9.48
N HIS A 82 14.43 5.44 -8.84
CA HIS A 82 13.24 6.14 -9.33
C HIS A 82 13.45 7.66 -9.25
N ALA A 83 14.04 8.26 -10.29
CA ALA A 83 14.42 9.67 -10.32
C ALA A 83 13.24 10.62 -10.03
N ALA A 84 12.05 10.36 -10.57
CA ALA A 84 10.87 11.20 -10.32
C ALA A 84 10.50 11.29 -8.83
N PHE A 85 10.65 10.20 -8.07
CA PHE A 85 10.42 10.21 -6.63
C PHE A 85 11.48 11.02 -5.89
N ALA A 86 12.74 11.00 -6.37
CA ALA A 86 13.82 11.83 -5.82
C ALA A 86 13.61 13.34 -6.11
N ASP A 87 13.15 13.68 -7.31
CA ASP A 87 12.89 15.06 -7.71
C ASP A 87 11.76 15.69 -6.87
N VAL A 88 10.64 14.96 -6.71
CA VAL A 88 9.54 15.40 -5.84
C VAL A 88 10.00 15.49 -4.38
N ALA A 89 10.79 14.54 -3.90
CA ALA A 89 11.34 14.56 -2.54
C ALA A 89 12.21 15.80 -2.30
N ALA A 90 13.05 16.18 -3.27
CA ALA A 90 13.88 17.38 -3.21
C ALA A 90 13.01 18.65 -3.18
N ALA A 91 11.95 18.72 -3.99
CA ALA A 91 11.03 19.86 -4.04
C ALA A 91 10.31 20.10 -2.71
N HIS A 92 9.94 19.01 -2.03
CA HIS A 92 9.26 19.05 -0.72
C HIS A 92 10.23 19.02 0.48
N ASN A 93 11.55 18.89 0.25
CA ASN A 93 12.58 18.73 1.30
C ASN A 93 12.27 17.56 2.26
N VAL A 94 11.89 16.42 1.70
CA VAL A 94 11.56 15.16 2.40
C VAL A 94 12.36 13.99 1.81
N SER A 95 12.21 12.79 2.37
CA SER A 95 12.83 11.59 1.81
C SER A 95 12.04 11.03 0.61
N PRO A 96 12.70 10.36 -0.36
CA PRO A 96 12.01 9.62 -1.42
C PRO A 96 11.08 8.53 -0.88
N GLN A 97 11.39 7.95 0.29
CA GLN A 97 10.56 6.98 0.98
C GLN A 97 9.25 7.59 1.46
N GLN A 98 9.32 8.81 2.00
CA GLN A 98 8.14 9.57 2.41
C GLN A 98 7.24 9.90 1.21
N VAL A 99 7.83 10.33 0.08
CA VAL A 99 7.08 10.58 -1.18
C VAL A 99 6.41 9.30 -1.69
N THR A 100 7.13 8.17 -1.64
CA THR A 100 6.58 6.88 -2.08
C THR A 100 5.35 6.47 -1.26
N LEU A 101 5.43 6.58 0.05
CA LEU A 101 4.29 6.25 0.93
C LEU A 101 3.13 7.22 0.74
N ALA A 102 3.40 8.52 0.57
CA ALA A 102 2.37 9.52 0.26
C ALA A 102 1.70 9.24 -1.10
N TRP A 103 2.48 8.83 -2.11
CA TRP A 103 1.97 8.40 -3.40
C TRP A 103 1.07 7.17 -3.29
N GLU A 104 1.45 6.16 -2.51
CA GLU A 104 0.61 4.98 -2.27
C GLU A 104 -0.70 5.36 -1.57
N LEU A 105 -0.65 6.21 -0.55
CA LEU A 105 -1.84 6.72 0.15
C LEU A 105 -2.77 7.49 -0.80
N ALA A 106 -2.23 8.16 -1.81
CA ALA A 106 -2.99 8.90 -2.80
C ALA A 106 -3.69 8.00 -3.84
N GLN A 107 -3.31 6.71 -3.97
CA GLN A 107 -3.92 5.82 -4.96
C GLN A 107 -5.40 5.54 -4.67
N ALA A 108 -5.78 5.37 -3.41
CA ALA A 108 -7.17 5.22 -3.01
C ALA A 108 -7.34 5.37 -1.48
N PRO A 109 -8.52 5.76 -1.00
CA PRO A 109 -8.78 5.97 0.44
C PRO A 109 -8.72 4.68 1.27
N VAL A 110 -8.68 3.52 0.63
CA VAL A 110 -8.60 2.21 1.30
C VAL A 110 -7.16 1.70 1.46
N VAL A 111 -6.16 2.43 0.94
CA VAL A 111 -4.76 2.02 0.98
C VAL A 111 -4.13 2.33 2.33
N ILE A 112 -3.49 1.32 2.91
CA ILE A 112 -2.76 1.41 4.18
C ILE A 112 -1.40 0.74 3.97
N PRO A 113 -0.34 1.49 3.59
CA PRO A 113 0.99 0.94 3.41
C PRO A 113 1.56 0.35 4.70
N ILE A 114 2.30 -0.75 4.59
CA ILE A 114 2.92 -1.43 5.73
C ILE A 114 4.46 -1.45 5.61
N PRO A 115 5.12 -0.27 5.68
CA PRO A 115 6.57 -0.18 5.60
C PRO A 115 7.23 -0.84 6.80
N GLY A 116 8.27 -1.65 6.56
CA GLY A 116 9.13 -2.19 7.63
C GLY A 116 10.14 -1.14 8.08
N SER A 117 10.44 -1.12 9.39
CA SER A 117 11.51 -0.31 9.95
C SER A 117 12.18 -1.02 11.12
N SER A 118 13.50 -0.88 11.23
CA SER A 118 14.31 -1.36 12.36
C SER A 118 14.88 -0.23 13.20
N ARG A 119 14.66 1.04 12.82
CA ARG A 119 15.19 2.22 13.49
C ARG A 119 14.09 3.25 13.76
N PRO A 120 14.11 3.94 14.90
CA PRO A 120 13.13 4.96 15.23
C PRO A 120 13.02 6.06 14.17
N GLU A 121 14.14 6.51 13.60
CA GLU A 121 14.20 7.60 12.61
C GLU A 121 13.44 7.23 11.35
N THR A 122 13.57 6.00 10.88
CA THR A 122 12.89 5.52 9.67
C THR A 122 11.39 5.36 9.85
N ILE A 123 10.92 4.93 11.04
CA ILE A 123 9.46 4.86 11.27
C ILE A 123 8.86 6.27 11.41
N LEU A 124 9.57 7.19 12.04
CA LEU A 124 9.12 8.58 12.13
C LEU A 124 9.06 9.24 10.74
N ASP A 125 10.04 8.98 9.88
CA ASP A 125 10.01 9.44 8.49
C ASP A 125 8.80 8.86 7.74
N SER A 126 8.58 7.55 7.83
CA SER A 126 7.43 6.88 7.20
C SER A 126 6.08 7.44 7.67
N VAL A 127 5.92 7.71 8.96
CA VAL A 127 4.66 8.24 9.51
C VAL A 127 4.35 9.63 8.97
N ARG A 128 5.36 10.47 8.72
CA ARG A 128 5.17 11.81 8.15
C ARG A 128 4.59 11.82 6.74
N ALA A 129 4.61 10.68 6.05
CA ALA A 129 3.98 10.56 4.74
C ALA A 129 2.48 10.90 4.74
N VAL A 130 1.78 10.74 5.86
CA VAL A 130 0.35 11.07 5.97
C VAL A 130 0.07 12.56 5.89
N ASP A 131 1.07 13.39 6.20
CA ASP A 131 0.97 14.85 6.18
C ASP A 131 1.48 15.44 4.86
N LEU A 132 2.08 14.63 3.98
CA LEU A 132 2.63 15.08 2.70
C LEU A 132 1.52 15.07 1.64
N LEU A 133 1.10 16.26 1.25
CA LEU A 133 0.13 16.45 0.17
C LEU A 133 0.86 16.61 -1.16
N LEU A 134 0.71 15.62 -2.03
CA LEU A 134 1.22 15.67 -3.40
C LEU A 134 0.24 16.40 -4.32
N ALA A 135 0.75 17.27 -5.18
CA ALA A 135 -0.07 17.92 -6.20
C ALA A 135 -0.53 16.90 -7.28
N PRO A 136 -1.66 17.11 -7.96
CA PRO A 136 -2.15 16.22 -9.01
C PRO A 136 -1.12 15.96 -10.11
N GLU A 137 -0.33 16.97 -10.47
CA GLU A 137 0.73 16.91 -11.47
C GLU A 137 1.89 16.01 -11.00
N GLU A 138 2.22 16.06 -9.70
CA GLU A 138 3.24 15.19 -9.10
C GLU A 138 2.77 13.75 -9.09
N ILE A 139 1.53 13.48 -8.69
CA ILE A 139 0.93 12.14 -8.72
C ILE A 139 0.99 11.58 -10.15
N THR A 140 0.58 12.37 -11.15
CA THR A 140 0.63 11.98 -12.57
C THR A 140 2.05 11.63 -13.02
N ALA A 141 3.05 12.43 -12.62
CA ALA A 141 4.45 12.18 -12.95
C ALA A 141 4.99 10.92 -12.28
N LEU A 142 4.62 10.67 -11.01
CA LEU A 142 5.00 9.48 -10.25
C LEU A 142 4.31 8.22 -10.79
N ASP A 143 3.08 8.33 -11.27
CA ASP A 143 2.36 7.24 -11.95
C ASP A 143 3.06 6.84 -13.25
N ALA A 144 3.52 7.80 -14.02
CA ALA A 144 4.24 7.53 -15.27
C ALA A 144 5.65 6.92 -15.06
N ALA A 145 6.30 7.25 -13.95
CA ALA A 145 7.68 6.84 -13.67
C ALA A 145 7.85 5.37 -13.25
N GLY A 146 6.77 4.68 -12.87
CA GLY A 146 6.80 3.29 -12.43
C GLY A 146 6.24 2.29 -13.46
N ALA A 147 5.96 2.74 -14.68
CA ALA A 147 5.42 1.91 -15.77
C ALA A 147 6.53 1.16 -16.53
#